data_6ff6188ecb6e9303e728d3d18e1cd7d0
#
_entry.id   6ff6188ecb6e9303e728d3d18e1cd7d0
#
_cell.length_a   1.000
_cell.length_b   1.000
_cell.length_c   1.000
_cell.angle_alpha   90.00
_cell.angle_beta   90.00
_cell.angle_gamma   90.00
#
_symmetry.space_group_name_H-M   'P 1'
#
loop_
_entity.id
_entity.type
_entity.pdbx_description
1 polymer ?
#
loop_
_entity_poly.entity_id
_entity_poly.type
_entity_poly.pdbx_seq_one_letter_code
_entity_poly.pdbx_strand_id
1 'polypeptide(L)'
;MVTRNEIKSDLVLRFDGSRPLSTAAVEEISALCDRAEDRREPGLVTVHVTGAPPAGWAKGLAIGLVSKWERAVRRFERLGRLTAVVASGDCAGMALDLLLAADVRIAEPGTTLRLASAGGGTWPGMTVYRLTKQAGAAGIRRAVLLGTPIGTDRALALNLIDEVSGDPAAALSSLDAFGEGAEAAIRRQLIFEAGSTTFEEALGSHLAAADRALRREAKS
;
A
#
# COMPACT_ATOMS: atom_id res chain seq x y z
N MET A 1 12.08 6.67 29.79
CA MET A 1 11.28 5.43 29.56
C MET A 1 10.16 5.84 28.63
N VAL A 2 10.32 5.60 27.32
CA VAL A 2 9.34 5.96 26.29
C VAL A 2 8.14 5.01 26.45
N THR A 3 6.93 5.51 26.56
CA THR A 3 5.74 4.70 26.79
C THR A 3 5.39 3.91 25.53
N ARG A 4 4.79 2.71 25.70
CA ARG A 4 4.38 1.81 24.60
C ARG A 4 3.47 2.50 23.56
N ASN A 5 2.77 3.57 23.99
CA ASN A 5 1.88 4.39 23.16
C ASN A 5 2.64 5.39 22.26
N GLU A 6 3.73 6.01 22.78
CA GLU A 6 4.59 6.91 21.99
C GLU A 6 5.37 6.13 20.93
N ILE A 7 5.76 4.89 21.25
CA ILE A 7 6.45 3.97 20.34
C ILE A 7 5.57 3.59 19.14
N LYS A 8 4.24 3.43 19.32
CA LYS A 8 3.31 3.13 18.21
C LYS A 8 3.12 4.31 17.25
N SER A 9 3.29 5.55 17.70
CA SER A 9 3.04 6.75 16.88
C SER A 9 4.08 6.98 15.77
N ASP A 10 5.32 6.49 15.95
CA ASP A 10 6.43 6.76 15.02
C ASP A 10 6.30 6.07 13.65
N LEU A 11 5.51 4.99 13.54
CA LEU A 11 5.23 4.27 12.31
C LEU A 11 3.85 4.58 11.74
N VAL A 12 3.22 5.65 12.18
CA VAL A 12 1.95 6.14 11.66
C VAL A 12 2.17 7.40 10.83
N LEU A 13 1.59 7.44 9.64
CA LEU A 13 1.56 8.60 8.75
C LEU A 13 0.12 8.94 8.37
N ARG A 14 -0.23 10.23 8.41
CA ARG A 14 -1.45 10.76 7.80
C ARG A 14 -1.08 11.48 6.51
N PHE A 15 -1.54 10.95 5.39
CA PHE A 15 -1.17 11.42 4.07
C PHE A 15 -2.38 12.05 3.35
N ASP A 16 -2.25 13.32 3.01
CA ASP A 16 -3.26 14.06 2.24
C ASP A 16 -2.93 14.02 0.74
N GLY A 17 -3.69 13.21 0.00
CA GLY A 17 -3.59 13.06 -1.46
C GLY A 17 -4.23 14.20 -2.25
N SER A 18 -4.87 15.19 -1.60
CA SER A 18 -5.40 16.38 -2.28
C SER A 18 -4.31 17.34 -2.74
N ARG A 19 -3.10 17.19 -2.22
CA ARG A 19 -1.93 17.99 -2.64
C ARG A 19 -1.39 17.49 -3.99
N PRO A 20 -0.81 18.38 -4.81
CA PRO A 20 -0.10 17.95 -6.02
C PRO A 20 1.16 17.15 -5.64
N LEU A 21 1.58 16.22 -6.52
CA LEU A 21 2.83 15.49 -6.34
C LEU A 21 4.02 16.46 -6.25
N SER A 22 4.80 16.31 -5.19
CA SER A 22 5.94 17.19 -4.87
C SER A 22 7.09 16.40 -4.26
N THR A 23 8.27 17.04 -4.19
CA THR A 23 9.43 16.45 -3.49
C THR A 23 9.11 16.19 -2.02
N ALA A 24 8.36 17.06 -1.36
CA ALA A 24 7.93 16.88 0.02
C ALA A 24 7.08 15.60 0.20
N ALA A 25 6.17 15.30 -0.72
CA ALA A 25 5.39 14.07 -0.67
C ALA A 25 6.28 12.81 -0.79
N VAL A 26 7.31 12.85 -1.64
CA VAL A 26 8.31 11.77 -1.77
C VAL A 26 9.11 11.62 -0.47
N GLU A 27 9.51 12.73 0.14
CA GLU A 27 10.28 12.76 1.39
C GLU A 27 9.46 12.23 2.57
N GLU A 28 8.15 12.54 2.65
CA GLU A 28 7.26 12.01 3.70
C GLU A 28 7.23 10.48 3.71
N ILE A 29 7.08 9.85 2.53
CA ILE A 29 7.07 8.38 2.42
C ILE A 29 8.46 7.80 2.65
N SER A 30 9.50 8.44 2.13
CA SER A 30 10.88 8.00 2.34
C SER A 30 11.25 8.02 3.82
N ALA A 31 10.91 9.09 4.54
CA ALA A 31 11.15 9.21 5.97
C ALA A 31 10.36 8.17 6.80
N LEU A 32 9.14 7.82 6.39
CA LEU A 32 8.40 6.72 7.01
C LEU A 32 9.14 5.39 6.81
N CYS A 33 9.62 5.13 5.60
CA CYS A 33 10.40 3.94 5.30
C CYS A 33 11.70 3.88 6.11
N ASP A 34 12.43 5.01 6.21
CA ASP A 34 13.65 5.10 7.02
C ASP A 34 13.37 4.72 8.48
N ARG A 35 12.35 5.34 9.11
CA ARG A 35 11.96 5.01 10.49
C ARG A 35 11.56 3.53 10.65
N ALA A 36 10.88 2.98 9.66
CA ALA A 36 10.44 1.57 9.69
C ALA A 36 11.61 0.60 9.56
N GLU A 37 12.62 0.94 8.77
CA GLU A 37 13.82 0.12 8.56
C GLU A 37 14.81 0.22 9.72
N ASP A 38 15.00 1.41 10.29
CA ASP A 38 15.91 1.67 11.42
C ASP A 38 15.43 1.05 12.73
N ARG A 39 14.13 0.85 12.87
CA ARG A 39 13.53 0.36 14.10
C ARG A 39 13.75 -1.15 14.26
N ARG A 40 14.22 -1.58 15.44
CA ARG A 40 14.46 -3.01 15.76
C ARG A 40 13.21 -3.73 16.28
N GLU A 41 12.37 -3.03 17.04
CA GLU A 41 11.15 -3.61 17.62
C GLU A 41 10.12 -3.91 16.52
N PRO A 42 9.39 -5.03 16.62
CA PRO A 42 8.31 -5.34 15.70
C PRO A 42 7.22 -4.25 15.76
N GLY A 43 6.46 -4.10 14.69
CA GLY A 43 5.37 -3.14 14.64
C GLY A 43 4.79 -3.00 13.24
N LEU A 44 3.53 -2.63 13.21
CA LEU A 44 2.77 -2.33 12.02
C LEU A 44 3.11 -0.91 11.51
N VAL A 45 3.35 -0.79 10.22
CA VAL A 45 3.43 0.52 9.56
C VAL A 45 2.05 0.89 9.06
N THR A 46 1.51 2.01 9.55
CA THR A 46 0.15 2.45 9.22
C THR A 46 0.17 3.76 8.47
N VAL A 47 -0.56 3.83 7.36
CA VAL A 47 -0.79 5.09 6.64
C VAL A 47 -2.28 5.35 6.53
N HIS A 48 -2.74 6.50 7.00
CA HIS A 48 -4.09 7.00 6.76
C HIS A 48 -4.06 7.88 5.52
N VAL A 49 -4.83 7.53 4.49
CA VAL A 49 -4.87 8.25 3.23
C VAL A 49 -6.25 8.83 2.97
N THR A 50 -6.29 10.01 2.41
CA THR A 50 -7.50 10.65 1.92
C THR A 50 -7.16 11.60 0.79
N GLY A 51 -8.16 12.04 0.05
CA GLY A 51 -8.02 13.12 -0.90
C GLY A 51 -7.67 12.68 -2.31
N ALA A 52 -7.94 13.57 -3.23
CA ALA A 52 -7.68 13.45 -4.65
C ALA A 52 -6.98 14.72 -5.16
N PRO A 53 -6.01 14.61 -6.04
CA PRO A 53 -5.29 15.78 -6.54
C PRO A 53 -6.24 16.74 -7.28
N PRO A 54 -6.02 18.07 -7.18
CA PRO A 54 -6.88 19.06 -7.81
C PRO A 54 -6.78 19.00 -9.34
N ALA A 55 -7.73 19.63 -10.02
CA ALA A 55 -7.66 19.79 -11.47
C ALA A 55 -6.35 20.50 -11.86
N GLY A 56 -5.69 20.00 -12.91
CA GLY A 56 -4.42 20.57 -13.40
C GLY A 56 -3.19 20.21 -12.55
N TRP A 57 -3.29 19.33 -11.57
CA TRP A 57 -2.20 18.91 -10.69
C TRP A 57 -0.93 18.45 -11.42
N ALA A 58 -1.08 17.90 -12.62
CA ALA A 58 0.04 17.41 -13.44
C ALA A 58 0.69 18.49 -14.31
N LYS A 59 0.17 19.74 -14.28
CA LYS A 59 0.73 20.83 -15.08
C LYS A 59 2.15 21.16 -14.63
N GLY A 60 3.12 21.05 -15.56
CA GLY A 60 4.53 21.27 -15.25
C GLY A 60 5.22 20.15 -14.46
N LEU A 61 4.53 19.04 -14.23
CA LEU A 61 5.10 17.89 -13.51
C LEU A 61 6.22 17.26 -14.36
N ALA A 62 7.43 17.18 -13.79
CA ALA A 62 8.55 16.52 -14.42
C ALA A 62 8.50 14.99 -14.24
N ILE A 63 8.77 14.23 -15.28
CA ILE A 63 8.79 12.76 -15.22
C ILE A 63 9.79 12.22 -14.17
N GLY A 64 10.88 12.94 -13.93
CA GLY A 64 11.83 12.60 -12.88
C GLY A 64 11.22 12.60 -11.47
N LEU A 65 10.25 13.49 -11.20
CA LEU A 65 9.55 13.49 -9.91
C LEU A 65 8.56 12.32 -9.81
N VAL A 66 7.85 12.00 -10.90
CA VAL A 66 7.01 10.79 -10.98
C VAL A 66 7.84 9.54 -10.71
N SER A 67 9.02 9.43 -11.30
CA SER A 67 9.93 8.31 -11.07
C SER A 67 10.42 8.23 -9.62
N LYS A 68 10.66 9.37 -8.95
CA LYS A 68 11.03 9.40 -7.52
C LYS A 68 9.86 8.92 -6.65
N TRP A 69 8.64 9.37 -6.94
CA TRP A 69 7.43 8.93 -6.26
C TRP A 69 7.25 7.41 -6.37
N GLU A 70 7.31 6.86 -7.59
CA GLU A 70 7.14 5.42 -7.80
C GLU A 70 8.21 4.58 -7.07
N ARG A 71 9.44 5.08 -6.96
CA ARG A 71 10.49 4.41 -6.17
C ARG A 71 10.18 4.45 -4.67
N ALA A 72 9.67 5.57 -4.16
CA ALA A 72 9.28 5.68 -2.75
C ALA A 72 8.10 4.74 -2.43
N VAL A 73 7.08 4.71 -3.28
CA VAL A 73 5.95 3.76 -3.14
C VAL A 73 6.42 2.31 -3.24
N ARG A 74 7.35 2.00 -4.16
CA ARG A 74 7.91 0.65 -4.27
C ARG A 74 8.74 0.25 -3.05
N ARG A 75 9.46 1.19 -2.44
CA ARG A 75 10.17 0.95 -1.17
C ARG A 75 9.16 0.65 -0.04
N PHE A 76 8.09 1.45 0.08
CA PHE A 76 7.00 1.20 1.02
C PHE A 76 6.38 -0.19 0.83
N GLU A 77 6.04 -0.57 -0.40
CA GLU A 77 5.49 -1.88 -0.76
C GLU A 77 6.40 -3.05 -0.37
N ARG A 78 7.73 -2.82 -0.26
CA ARG A 78 8.74 -3.85 0.05
C ARG A 78 9.33 -3.74 1.45
N LEU A 79 8.74 -2.96 2.34
CA LEU A 79 9.21 -2.86 3.71
C LEU A 79 9.32 -4.23 4.38
N GLY A 80 10.34 -4.42 5.22
CA GLY A 80 10.53 -5.63 6.03
C GLY A 80 9.48 -5.85 7.12
N ARG A 81 8.38 -5.09 7.08
CA ARG A 81 7.30 -5.07 8.08
C ARG A 81 5.94 -5.15 7.40
N LEU A 82 4.94 -5.58 8.17
CA LEU A 82 3.55 -5.51 7.71
C LEU A 82 3.13 -4.05 7.56
N THR A 83 2.46 -3.75 6.45
CA THR A 83 1.95 -2.41 6.16
C THR A 83 0.42 -2.43 6.10
N ALA A 84 -0.23 -1.46 6.73
CA ALA A 84 -1.67 -1.26 6.62
C ALA A 84 -1.97 0.16 6.14
N VAL A 85 -2.92 0.28 5.24
CA VAL A 85 -3.42 1.58 4.79
C VAL A 85 -4.92 1.68 5.07
N VAL A 86 -5.30 2.77 5.72
CA VAL A 86 -6.70 3.14 5.95
C VAL A 86 -7.05 4.27 4.99
N ALA A 87 -8.01 4.03 4.12
CA ALA A 87 -8.52 5.00 3.16
C ALA A 87 -9.84 5.61 3.64
N SER A 88 -9.99 6.93 3.48
CA SER A 88 -11.22 7.64 3.79
C SER A 88 -11.58 8.67 2.71
N GLY A 89 -12.88 8.87 2.50
CA GLY A 89 -13.38 9.84 1.54
C GLY A 89 -13.00 9.51 0.09
N ASP A 90 -12.63 10.54 -0.68
CA ASP A 90 -12.26 10.39 -2.10
C ASP A 90 -10.75 10.15 -2.24
N CYS A 91 -10.35 8.95 -2.61
CA CYS A 91 -8.95 8.54 -2.75
C CYS A 91 -8.54 8.41 -4.21
N ALA A 92 -7.64 9.30 -4.65
CA ALA A 92 -7.07 9.24 -6.00
C ALA A 92 -5.56 9.59 -6.00
N GLY A 93 -4.88 9.34 -7.12
CA GLY A 93 -3.46 9.67 -7.28
C GLY A 93 -2.61 9.05 -6.19
N MET A 94 -1.83 9.87 -5.48
CA MET A 94 -0.90 9.41 -4.44
C MET A 94 -1.58 8.62 -3.31
N ALA A 95 -2.81 9.00 -2.90
CA ALA A 95 -3.56 8.26 -1.88
C ALA A 95 -3.91 6.84 -2.35
N LEU A 96 -4.36 6.70 -3.59
CA LEU A 96 -4.64 5.39 -4.18
C LEU A 96 -3.37 4.57 -4.42
N ASP A 97 -2.26 5.19 -4.81
CA ASP A 97 -0.98 4.49 -4.98
C ASP A 97 -0.53 3.84 -3.67
N LEU A 98 -0.61 4.56 -2.55
CA LEU A 98 -0.25 4.04 -1.23
C LEU A 98 -1.20 2.94 -0.76
N LEU A 99 -2.52 3.10 -0.96
CA LEU A 99 -3.49 2.06 -0.65
C LEU A 99 -3.16 0.75 -1.37
N LEU A 100 -2.92 0.82 -2.68
CA LEU A 100 -2.65 -0.35 -3.50
C LEU A 100 -1.28 -0.99 -3.23
N ALA A 101 -0.36 -0.27 -2.59
CA ALA A 101 0.96 -0.75 -2.23
C ALA A 101 1.02 -1.42 -0.84
N ALA A 102 -0.07 -1.35 -0.06
CA ALA A 102 -0.13 -1.93 1.29
C ALA A 102 -0.46 -3.42 1.28
N ASP A 103 -0.05 -4.11 2.36
CA ASP A 103 -0.39 -5.51 2.61
C ASP A 103 -1.86 -5.65 3.05
N VAL A 104 -2.32 -4.77 3.93
CA VAL A 104 -3.68 -4.72 4.43
C VAL A 104 -4.31 -3.38 4.09
N ARG A 105 -5.48 -3.42 3.49
CA ARG A 105 -6.18 -2.26 2.93
C ARG A 105 -7.57 -2.15 3.53
N ILE A 106 -7.74 -1.16 4.40
CA ILE A 106 -8.99 -0.88 5.08
C ILE A 106 -9.60 0.38 4.47
N ALA A 107 -10.89 0.40 4.25
CA ALA A 107 -11.60 1.61 3.85
C ALA A 107 -12.67 1.99 4.89
N GLU A 108 -12.83 3.27 5.16
CA GLU A 108 -13.97 3.75 5.90
C GLU A 108 -15.25 3.70 5.02
N PRO A 109 -16.44 3.58 5.62
CA PRO A 109 -17.69 3.61 4.87
C PRO A 109 -17.79 4.86 4.00
N GLY A 110 -18.26 4.71 2.76
CA GLY A 110 -18.40 5.81 1.81
C GLY A 110 -17.11 6.21 1.08
N THR A 111 -16.00 5.53 1.33
CA THR A 111 -14.75 5.73 0.58
C THR A 111 -14.95 5.43 -0.90
N THR A 112 -14.35 6.27 -1.74
CA THR A 112 -14.37 6.12 -3.21
C THR A 112 -12.94 6.07 -3.73
N LEU A 113 -12.62 5.05 -4.52
CA LEU A 113 -11.34 4.92 -5.21
C LEU A 113 -11.50 5.36 -6.66
N ARG A 114 -10.61 6.21 -7.15
CA ARG A 114 -10.61 6.62 -8.56
C ARG A 114 -9.23 6.98 -9.08
N LEU A 115 -9.03 6.83 -10.37
CA LEU A 115 -7.79 7.33 -10.98
C LEU A 115 -7.82 8.85 -11.03
N ALA A 116 -6.66 9.46 -10.80
CA ALA A 116 -6.50 10.88 -11.02
C ALA A 116 -6.68 11.24 -12.51
N SER A 117 -7.18 12.41 -12.81
CA SER A 117 -7.35 12.89 -14.18
C SER A 117 -6.23 13.85 -14.57
N ALA A 118 -5.66 13.66 -15.76
CA ALA A 118 -4.68 14.57 -16.35
C ALA A 118 -4.71 14.47 -17.88
N GLY A 119 -4.48 15.58 -18.58
CA GLY A 119 -4.38 15.57 -20.04
C GLY A 119 -5.67 15.14 -20.77
N GLY A 120 -6.82 15.35 -20.17
CA GLY A 120 -8.13 15.01 -20.78
C GLY A 120 -8.56 13.56 -20.58
N GLY A 121 -7.84 12.76 -19.76
CA GLY A 121 -8.18 11.39 -19.45
C GLY A 121 -7.73 10.98 -18.05
N THR A 122 -7.75 9.69 -17.76
CA THR A 122 -7.17 9.14 -16.53
C THR A 122 -5.64 9.14 -16.62
N TRP A 123 -4.99 9.40 -15.49
CA TRP A 123 -3.52 9.39 -15.40
C TRP A 123 -2.95 7.99 -15.65
N PRO A 124 -2.03 7.81 -16.64
CA PRO A 124 -1.49 6.51 -17.01
C PRO A 124 -0.29 6.10 -16.12
N GLY A 125 -0.37 6.35 -14.80
CA GLY A 125 0.68 6.00 -13.85
C GLY A 125 0.69 4.53 -13.45
N MET A 126 1.58 4.18 -12.52
CA MET A 126 1.70 2.81 -11.99
C MET A 126 0.49 2.35 -11.20
N THR A 127 -0.43 3.26 -10.86
CA THR A 127 -1.78 2.91 -10.33
C THR A 127 -2.49 1.94 -11.26
N VAL A 128 -2.46 2.18 -12.57
CA VAL A 128 -3.08 1.30 -13.58
C VAL A 128 -2.45 -0.10 -13.55
N TYR A 129 -1.12 -0.16 -13.44
CA TYR A 129 -0.40 -1.44 -13.31
C TYR A 129 -0.82 -2.20 -12.05
N ARG A 130 -0.83 -1.53 -10.87
CA ARG A 130 -1.23 -2.14 -9.59
C ARG A 130 -2.68 -2.64 -9.62
N LEU A 131 -3.61 -1.81 -10.10
CA LEU A 131 -5.01 -2.20 -10.27
C LEU A 131 -5.16 -3.42 -11.17
N THR A 132 -4.45 -3.44 -12.31
CA THR A 132 -4.52 -4.57 -13.26
C THR A 132 -3.98 -5.86 -12.63
N LYS A 133 -2.89 -5.78 -11.89
CA LYS A 133 -2.30 -6.95 -11.21
C LYS A 133 -3.20 -7.50 -10.10
N GLN A 134 -3.91 -6.65 -9.39
CA GLN A 134 -4.76 -7.05 -8.25
C GLN A 134 -6.16 -7.49 -8.67
N ALA A 135 -6.82 -6.75 -9.56
CA ALA A 135 -8.22 -6.97 -9.92
C ALA A 135 -8.44 -7.51 -11.34
N GLY A 136 -7.37 -7.68 -12.11
CA GLY A 136 -7.44 -8.06 -13.53
C GLY A 136 -7.98 -6.95 -14.43
N ALA A 137 -7.62 -6.99 -15.70
CA ALA A 137 -7.98 -5.96 -16.68
C ALA A 137 -9.51 -5.79 -16.84
N ALA A 138 -10.27 -6.88 -16.80
CA ALA A 138 -11.73 -6.83 -16.94
C ALA A 138 -12.40 -6.08 -15.78
N GLY A 139 -11.91 -6.30 -14.54
CA GLY A 139 -12.47 -5.70 -13.34
C GLY A 139 -12.35 -4.17 -13.29
N ILE A 140 -11.26 -3.62 -13.85
CA ILE A 140 -10.92 -2.21 -13.73
C ILE A 140 -11.06 -1.41 -15.03
N ARG A 141 -11.49 -2.04 -16.13
CA ARG A 141 -11.54 -1.40 -17.46
C ARG A 141 -12.31 -0.09 -17.46
N ARG A 142 -13.49 -0.03 -16.83
CA ARG A 142 -14.32 1.19 -16.78
C ARG A 142 -13.66 2.29 -15.95
N ALA A 143 -13.02 1.92 -14.84
CA ALA A 143 -12.31 2.88 -14.02
C ALA A 143 -11.12 3.49 -14.77
N VAL A 144 -10.36 2.67 -15.50
CA VAL A 144 -9.19 3.13 -16.26
C VAL A 144 -9.58 3.92 -17.51
N LEU A 145 -10.51 3.43 -18.32
CA LEU A 145 -10.82 4.03 -19.61
C LEU A 145 -11.80 5.21 -19.51
N LEU A 146 -12.71 5.16 -18.54
CA LEU A 146 -13.81 6.14 -18.41
C LEU A 146 -13.73 6.98 -17.13
N GLY A 147 -12.73 6.73 -16.25
CA GLY A 147 -12.63 7.40 -14.96
C GLY A 147 -13.76 7.08 -13.99
N THR A 148 -14.45 5.93 -14.18
CA THR A 148 -15.58 5.55 -13.32
C THR A 148 -15.08 5.29 -11.90
N PRO A 149 -15.63 5.93 -10.86
CA PRO A 149 -15.28 5.67 -9.47
C PRO A 149 -15.59 4.23 -9.05
N ILE A 150 -14.80 3.72 -8.11
CA ILE A 150 -14.97 2.39 -7.50
C ILE A 150 -15.36 2.64 -6.04
N GLY A 151 -16.62 2.41 -5.68
CA GLY A 151 -17.09 2.46 -4.30
C GLY A 151 -16.66 1.23 -3.50
N THR A 152 -16.84 1.27 -2.18
CA THR A 152 -16.38 0.25 -1.22
C THR A 152 -16.84 -1.17 -1.56
N ASP A 153 -18.12 -1.38 -1.89
CA ASP A 153 -18.64 -2.71 -2.22
C ASP A 153 -17.94 -3.31 -3.44
N ARG A 154 -17.73 -2.47 -4.46
CA ARG A 154 -17.03 -2.90 -5.66
C ARG A 154 -15.55 -3.11 -5.40
N ALA A 155 -14.94 -2.30 -4.57
CA ALA A 155 -13.54 -2.43 -4.17
C ALA A 155 -13.28 -3.73 -3.40
N LEU A 156 -14.17 -4.12 -2.48
CA LEU A 156 -14.17 -5.44 -1.82
C LEU A 156 -14.31 -6.58 -2.84
N ALA A 157 -15.30 -6.51 -3.71
CA ALA A 157 -15.55 -7.54 -4.72
C ALA A 157 -14.38 -7.71 -5.72
N LEU A 158 -13.55 -6.71 -5.87
CA LEU A 158 -12.34 -6.71 -6.71
C LEU A 158 -11.05 -6.99 -5.91
N ASN A 159 -11.14 -7.25 -4.62
CA ASN A 159 -9.99 -7.41 -3.71
C ASN A 159 -9.01 -6.21 -3.74
N LEU A 160 -9.51 -5.01 -3.99
CA LEU A 160 -8.74 -3.77 -3.91
C LEU A 160 -8.65 -3.23 -2.48
N ILE A 161 -9.59 -3.63 -1.62
CA ILE A 161 -9.57 -3.46 -0.17
C ILE A 161 -9.96 -4.79 0.47
N ASP A 162 -9.52 -4.98 1.71
CA ASP A 162 -9.71 -6.21 2.46
C ASP A 162 -10.90 -6.10 3.42
N GLU A 163 -11.19 -4.87 3.89
CA GLU A 163 -12.24 -4.59 4.88
C GLU A 163 -12.83 -3.19 4.70
N VAL A 164 -14.13 -3.06 5.03
CA VAL A 164 -14.77 -1.76 5.27
C VAL A 164 -15.08 -1.65 6.74
N SER A 165 -14.50 -0.68 7.43
CA SER A 165 -14.64 -0.53 8.88
C SER A 165 -15.05 0.89 9.26
N GLY A 166 -16.08 1.01 10.11
CA GLY A 166 -16.45 2.25 10.80
C GLY A 166 -15.57 2.56 12.01
N ASP A 167 -14.74 1.59 12.44
CA ASP A 167 -13.73 1.73 13.48
C ASP A 167 -12.40 1.18 13.00
N PRO A 168 -11.64 1.96 12.20
CA PRO A 168 -10.34 1.52 11.70
C PRO A 168 -9.31 1.24 12.81
N ALA A 169 -9.46 1.85 13.98
CA ALA A 169 -8.54 1.61 15.08
C ALA A 169 -8.70 0.19 15.65
N ALA A 170 -9.94 -0.29 15.79
CA ALA A 170 -10.20 -1.67 16.16
C ALA A 170 -9.69 -2.66 15.11
N ALA A 171 -9.93 -2.39 13.82
CA ALA A 171 -9.43 -3.20 12.71
C ALA A 171 -7.89 -3.29 12.72
N LEU A 172 -7.18 -2.17 12.87
CA LEU A 172 -5.72 -2.13 12.97
C LEU A 172 -5.19 -2.88 14.20
N SER A 173 -5.88 -2.77 15.34
CA SER A 173 -5.47 -3.46 16.57
C SER A 173 -5.49 -4.98 16.43
N SER A 174 -6.39 -5.53 15.61
CA SER A 174 -6.44 -6.96 15.32
C SER A 174 -5.21 -7.45 14.56
N LEU A 175 -4.50 -6.56 13.86
CA LEU A 175 -3.30 -6.86 13.09
C LEU A 175 -2.02 -6.85 13.93
N ASP A 176 -2.04 -6.28 15.13
CA ASP A 176 -0.86 -6.18 16.00
C ASP A 176 -0.23 -7.56 16.31
N ALA A 177 -1.06 -8.60 16.42
CA ALA A 177 -0.60 -9.98 16.65
C ALA A 177 0.18 -10.58 15.46
N PHE A 178 -0.03 -10.04 14.25
CA PHE A 178 0.60 -10.52 13.01
C PHE A 178 1.80 -9.65 12.59
N GLY A 179 2.04 -8.54 13.28
CA GLY A 179 3.09 -7.55 12.94
C GLY A 179 4.51 -7.98 13.27
N GLU A 180 4.75 -9.23 13.66
CA GLU A 180 6.09 -9.74 13.94
C GLU A 180 6.94 -9.92 12.66
N GLY A 181 7.40 -8.81 12.15
CA GLY A 181 8.63 -8.54 11.42
C GLY A 181 8.88 -9.28 10.11
N ALA A 182 10.09 -9.81 9.97
CA ALA A 182 10.69 -10.35 8.74
C ALA A 182 9.88 -11.44 8.02
N GLU A 183 8.96 -12.11 8.70
CA GLU A 183 8.11 -13.14 8.12
C GLU A 183 7.05 -12.59 7.14
N ALA A 184 6.49 -11.42 7.43
CA ALA A 184 5.53 -10.79 6.52
C ALA A 184 6.21 -10.44 5.19
N ALA A 185 7.44 -9.91 5.23
CA ALA A 185 8.21 -9.59 4.03
C ALA A 185 8.53 -10.84 3.19
N ILE A 186 8.91 -11.96 3.83
CA ILE A 186 9.19 -13.22 3.13
C ILE A 186 7.92 -13.74 2.45
N ARG A 187 6.78 -13.79 3.17
CA ARG A 187 5.51 -14.25 2.61
C ARG A 187 5.03 -13.34 1.47
N ARG A 188 5.16 -12.03 1.62
CA ARG A 188 4.86 -11.06 0.56
C ARG A 188 5.71 -11.31 -0.68
N GLN A 189 7.01 -11.56 -0.52
CA GLN A 189 7.90 -11.86 -1.64
C GLN A 189 7.44 -13.13 -2.37
N LEU A 190 7.13 -14.21 -1.65
CA LEU A 190 6.62 -15.45 -2.24
C LEU A 190 5.32 -15.23 -3.03
N ILE A 191 4.39 -14.41 -2.51
CA ILE A 191 3.15 -14.05 -3.22
C ILE A 191 3.46 -13.28 -4.51
N PHE A 192 4.36 -12.30 -4.48
CA PHE A 192 4.70 -11.51 -5.66
C PHE A 192 5.42 -12.32 -6.73
N GLU A 193 6.27 -13.25 -6.33
CA GLU A 193 7.04 -14.11 -7.24
C GLU A 193 6.15 -15.20 -7.87
N ALA A 194 5.21 -15.75 -7.13
CA ALA A 194 4.34 -16.83 -7.61
C ALA A 194 3.58 -16.51 -8.90
N GLY A 195 3.25 -15.23 -9.11
CA GLY A 195 2.55 -14.78 -10.32
C GLY A 195 3.42 -14.62 -11.58
N SER A 196 4.74 -14.85 -11.48
CA SER A 196 5.69 -14.57 -12.58
C SER A 196 6.77 -15.64 -12.73
N THR A 197 6.78 -16.68 -11.89
CA THR A 197 7.76 -17.77 -11.90
C THR A 197 7.08 -19.11 -12.17
N THR A 198 7.84 -20.08 -12.66
CA THR A 198 7.40 -21.48 -12.77
C THR A 198 7.45 -22.16 -11.39
N PHE A 199 6.81 -23.33 -11.27
CA PHE A 199 6.88 -24.12 -10.04
C PHE A 199 8.33 -24.47 -9.64
N GLU A 200 9.15 -24.86 -10.60
CA GLU A 200 10.54 -25.25 -10.40
C GLU A 200 11.40 -24.08 -9.89
N GLU A 201 11.20 -22.89 -10.44
CA GLU A 201 11.87 -21.66 -9.99
C GLU A 201 11.40 -21.24 -8.59
N ALA A 202 10.11 -21.33 -8.31
CA ALA A 202 9.53 -20.98 -7.02
C ALA A 202 9.93 -21.97 -5.91
N LEU A 203 10.13 -23.27 -6.23
CA LEU A 203 10.37 -24.34 -5.24
C LEU A 203 11.53 -24.02 -4.30
N GLY A 204 12.64 -23.49 -4.83
CA GLY A 204 13.83 -23.17 -4.03
C GLY A 204 13.55 -22.10 -2.97
N SER A 205 12.89 -21.00 -3.34
CA SER A 205 12.54 -19.92 -2.41
C SER A 205 11.52 -20.35 -1.36
N HIS A 206 10.51 -21.15 -1.76
CA HIS A 206 9.50 -21.69 -0.84
C HIS A 206 10.11 -22.68 0.15
N LEU A 207 10.99 -23.59 -0.28
CA LEU A 207 11.69 -24.52 0.61
C LEU A 207 12.63 -23.79 1.59
N ALA A 208 13.34 -22.75 1.14
CA ALA A 208 14.17 -21.94 2.02
C ALA A 208 13.36 -21.19 3.08
N ALA A 209 12.15 -20.69 2.73
CA ALA A 209 11.24 -20.08 3.67
C ALA A 209 10.68 -21.11 4.67
N ALA A 210 10.32 -22.32 4.22
CA ALA A 210 9.84 -23.41 5.06
C ALA A 210 10.94 -23.88 6.04
N ASP A 211 12.19 -24.07 5.60
CA ASP A 211 13.31 -24.44 6.46
C ASP A 211 13.54 -23.42 7.58
N ARG A 212 13.46 -22.11 7.26
CA ARG A 212 13.52 -21.05 8.28
C ARG A 212 12.40 -21.17 9.33
N ALA A 213 11.17 -21.45 8.88
CA ALA A 213 10.03 -21.62 9.79
C ALA A 213 10.24 -22.82 10.72
N LEU A 214 10.67 -23.97 10.18
CA LEU A 214 10.98 -25.17 10.95
C LEU A 214 12.09 -24.95 11.98
N ARG A 215 13.16 -24.24 11.62
CA ARG A 215 14.25 -23.92 12.56
C ARG A 215 13.83 -23.01 13.72
N ARG A 216 12.79 -22.19 13.53
CA ARG A 216 12.23 -21.34 14.60
C ARG A 216 11.36 -22.16 15.52
N GLU A 217 10.50 -22.99 14.97
CA GLU A 217 9.66 -23.90 15.74
C GLU A 217 10.50 -24.79 16.65
N ALA A 218 11.64 -25.27 16.16
CA ALA A 218 12.55 -26.08 16.94
C ALA A 218 13.27 -25.34 18.09
N LYS A 219 13.18 -24.00 18.16
CA LYS A 219 13.81 -23.15 19.21
C LYS A 219 12.79 -22.55 20.19
N SER A 220 11.50 -22.66 19.90
CA SER A 220 10.41 -22.24 20.76
C SER A 220 10.00 -23.34 21.73
#